data_350dc1da99ad697e81035225691caf21
#
_entry.id   350dc1da99ad697e81035225691caf21
#
_cell.length_a   1.000
_cell.length_b   1.000
_cell.length_c   1.000
_cell.angle_alpha   90.00
_cell.angle_beta   90.00
_cell.angle_gamma   90.00
#
_symmetry.space_group_name_H-M   'P 1'
#
loop_
_entity.id
_entity.type
_entity.pdbx_description
1 polymer ?
#
loop_
_entity_poly.entity_id
_entity_poly.type
_entity_poly.pdbx_seq_one_letter_code
_entity_poly.pdbx_strand_id
1 'polypeptide(L)'
;MRKFFLSLAVILSAGMCSLFAIDREHTLKVYNWADYIDESLIAEFEQWYEEQTGEPVKIVYQLFDINEIMLSKIELGHEDFDVVCPSEYIIERMLRSDLLLPIDRDFGDTPDYTVNVAPYMKQMFNLIQGSGKNANDYAVPYMWGTVGMLYNTKYVTREEASTWYTLKDPKWAGKLFVKDAFRDVYTSLIIALNRDAIDRGEKDITQLPFDASDEAIAQVETFLNTFKDNVSGWEADFGKERMTQEKAWINVSWSGDAQWAIDEAEEVGVSLDYAVPKEGSIVWFDGWVIPKYAKNVKAARYFINFMCMPENALRNMDEIGYVSAIGGPEILAAQTDSTAFEPEDASYFFGEAGRAACINPVMYPDASIIARCGMMHDNGDRTENLLAMWSRVKGDSATGMTYIIVVSVAFALVLLYLISVRKKNKKKHRR
;
A
#
# COMPACT_ATOMS: atom_id res chain seq x y z
N MET A 1 -54.85 24.14 17.15
CA MET A 1 -53.51 24.71 16.86
C MET A 1 -52.34 23.78 17.29
N ARG A 2 -52.32 23.25 18.50
CA ARG A 2 -51.21 22.39 18.98
C ARG A 2 -51.01 21.08 18.16
N LYS A 3 -52.06 20.45 17.67
CA LYS A 3 -51.97 19.24 16.84
C LYS A 3 -51.52 19.51 15.39
N PHE A 4 -51.76 20.73 14.88
CA PHE A 4 -51.33 21.13 13.55
C PHE A 4 -49.84 21.43 13.51
N PHE A 5 -49.26 22.01 14.59
CA PHE A 5 -47.83 22.25 14.71
C PHE A 5 -47.03 20.96 14.89
N LEU A 6 -47.57 19.93 15.58
CA LEU A 6 -46.90 18.62 15.69
C LEU A 6 -46.82 17.90 14.34
N SER A 7 -47.88 17.94 13.54
CA SER A 7 -47.91 17.31 12.22
C SER A 7 -46.98 18.02 11.23
N LEU A 8 -46.88 19.35 11.31
CA LEU A 8 -45.97 20.11 10.47
C LEU A 8 -44.48 19.87 10.85
N ALA A 9 -44.17 19.74 12.14
CA ALA A 9 -42.83 19.44 12.62
C ALA A 9 -42.38 18.00 12.23
N VAL A 10 -43.27 17.02 12.22
CA VAL A 10 -42.97 15.65 11.76
C VAL A 10 -42.76 15.59 10.26
N ILE A 11 -43.53 16.35 9.46
CA ILE A 11 -43.35 16.42 8.01
C ILE A 11 -42.04 17.16 7.66
N LEU A 12 -41.67 18.23 8.38
CA LEU A 12 -40.41 18.93 8.18
C LEU A 12 -39.20 18.07 8.61
N SER A 13 -39.32 17.28 9.69
CA SER A 13 -38.25 16.39 10.11
C SER A 13 -38.10 15.17 9.18
N ALA A 14 -39.19 14.63 8.63
CA ALA A 14 -39.16 13.58 7.64
C ALA A 14 -38.60 14.08 6.28
N GLY A 15 -38.91 15.32 5.88
CA GLY A 15 -38.34 15.94 4.68
C GLY A 15 -36.86 16.31 4.83
N MET A 16 -36.39 16.66 6.04
CA MET A 16 -34.98 16.92 6.30
C MET A 16 -34.14 15.64 6.41
N CYS A 17 -34.72 14.51 6.87
CA CYS A 17 -34.03 13.22 6.85
C CYS A 17 -33.83 12.67 5.43
N SER A 18 -34.69 12.99 4.47
CA SER A 18 -34.50 12.59 3.07
C SER A 18 -33.42 13.42 2.34
N LEU A 19 -33.05 14.59 2.86
CA LEU A 19 -32.00 15.43 2.28
C LEU A 19 -30.57 14.97 2.63
N PHE A 20 -30.41 13.99 3.52
CA PHE A 20 -29.14 13.38 3.90
C PHE A 20 -29.03 11.89 3.56
N ALA A 21 -30.01 11.32 2.88
CA ALA A 21 -29.86 9.98 2.35
C ALA A 21 -28.90 10.04 1.15
N ILE A 22 -27.72 9.40 1.29
CA ILE A 22 -26.83 9.21 0.16
C ILE A 22 -27.60 8.46 -0.93
N ASP A 23 -27.72 9.10 -2.11
CA ASP A 23 -28.26 8.43 -3.29
C ASP A 23 -27.26 7.39 -3.76
N ARG A 24 -27.51 6.14 -3.36
CA ARG A 24 -26.54 5.04 -3.55
C ARG A 24 -26.36 4.66 -5.03
N GLU A 25 -27.35 4.91 -5.87
CA GLU A 25 -27.32 4.65 -7.31
C GLU A 25 -26.35 5.61 -8.03
N HIS A 26 -26.28 6.88 -7.54
CA HIS A 26 -25.38 7.89 -8.09
C HIS A 26 -24.16 8.16 -7.18
N THR A 27 -23.83 7.23 -6.30
CA THR A 27 -22.64 7.32 -5.43
C THR A 27 -21.66 6.22 -5.75
N LEU A 28 -20.40 6.60 -6.00
CA LEU A 28 -19.25 5.69 -6.13
C LEU A 28 -18.43 5.74 -4.85
N LYS A 29 -18.37 4.63 -4.10
CA LYS A 29 -17.52 4.52 -2.91
C LYS A 29 -16.18 3.93 -3.30
N VAL A 30 -15.13 4.77 -3.24
CA VAL A 30 -13.74 4.38 -3.50
C VAL A 30 -13.01 4.25 -2.16
N TYR A 31 -12.26 3.17 -1.98
CA TYR A 31 -11.48 2.90 -0.77
C TYR A 31 -10.03 2.62 -1.16
N ASN A 32 -9.15 3.56 -0.87
CA ASN A 32 -7.76 3.56 -1.32
C ASN A 32 -6.80 3.85 -0.16
N TRP A 33 -5.51 3.73 -0.41
CA TRP A 33 -4.46 4.16 0.49
C TRP A 33 -4.46 5.68 0.68
N ALA A 34 -3.92 6.14 1.81
CA ALA A 34 -3.64 7.55 2.01
C ALA A 34 -2.55 8.03 1.02
N ASP A 35 -2.64 9.30 0.58
CA ASP A 35 -1.67 9.94 -0.31
C ASP A 35 -1.33 9.11 -1.58
N TYR A 36 -2.37 8.53 -2.22
CA TYR A 36 -2.17 7.55 -3.30
C TYR A 36 -3.01 7.84 -4.55
N ILE A 37 -3.35 9.08 -4.79
CA ILE A 37 -4.06 9.60 -5.98
C ILE A 37 -3.86 11.11 -6.08
N ASP A 38 -3.79 11.63 -7.30
CA ASP A 38 -4.05 13.05 -7.55
C ASP A 38 -5.55 13.33 -7.29
N GLU A 39 -5.84 14.00 -6.17
CA GLU A 39 -7.23 14.24 -5.72
C GLU A 39 -8.05 15.06 -6.72
N SER A 40 -7.42 15.83 -7.61
CA SER A 40 -8.11 16.59 -8.65
C SER A 40 -8.82 15.67 -9.65
N LEU A 41 -8.30 14.44 -9.87
CA LEU A 41 -8.92 13.44 -10.72
C LEU A 41 -10.29 12.97 -10.22
N ILE A 42 -10.58 13.13 -8.91
CA ILE A 42 -11.87 12.74 -8.33
C ILE A 42 -13.00 13.59 -8.94
N ALA A 43 -12.84 14.91 -8.94
CA ALA A 43 -13.84 15.82 -9.50
C ALA A 43 -13.92 15.73 -11.04
N GLU A 44 -12.77 15.50 -11.68
CA GLU A 44 -12.71 15.33 -13.13
C GLU A 44 -13.39 14.04 -13.58
N PHE A 45 -13.23 12.94 -12.82
CA PHE A 45 -13.96 11.70 -13.09
C PHE A 45 -15.47 11.89 -13.02
N GLU A 46 -15.99 12.60 -12.01
CA GLU A 46 -17.42 12.85 -11.89
C GLU A 46 -18.00 13.52 -13.15
N GLN A 47 -17.30 14.55 -13.66
CA GLN A 47 -17.67 15.23 -14.90
C GLN A 47 -17.52 14.32 -16.11
N TRP A 48 -16.36 13.66 -16.25
CA TRP A 48 -16.08 12.77 -17.38
C TRP A 48 -17.10 11.61 -17.45
N TYR A 49 -17.45 11.02 -16.31
CA TYR A 49 -18.45 9.95 -16.24
C TYR A 49 -19.83 10.39 -16.74
N GLU A 50 -20.28 11.60 -16.33
CA GLU A 50 -21.54 12.17 -16.79
C GLU A 50 -21.50 12.46 -18.31
N GLU A 51 -20.38 12.94 -18.84
CA GLU A 51 -20.19 13.16 -20.28
C GLU A 51 -20.23 11.84 -21.08
N GLN A 52 -19.66 10.76 -20.55
CA GLN A 52 -19.60 9.47 -21.23
C GLN A 52 -20.92 8.69 -21.14
N THR A 53 -21.66 8.82 -20.04
CA THR A 53 -22.79 7.94 -19.76
C THR A 53 -24.14 8.66 -19.75
N GLY A 54 -24.15 9.97 -19.63
CA GLY A 54 -25.37 10.79 -19.39
C GLY A 54 -25.92 10.64 -17.96
N GLU A 55 -25.22 9.94 -17.07
CA GLU A 55 -25.64 9.69 -15.67
C GLU A 55 -24.69 10.41 -14.71
N PRO A 56 -25.21 11.17 -13.72
CA PRO A 56 -24.35 11.79 -12.74
C PRO A 56 -23.78 10.76 -11.75
N VAL A 57 -22.60 11.03 -11.21
CA VAL A 57 -22.02 10.26 -10.10
C VAL A 57 -21.32 11.18 -9.12
N LYS A 58 -21.34 10.82 -7.83
CA LYS A 58 -20.54 11.48 -6.78
C LYS A 58 -19.63 10.46 -6.11
N ILE A 59 -18.35 10.81 -5.99
CA ILE A 59 -17.37 9.96 -5.29
C ILE A 59 -17.43 10.21 -3.79
N VAL A 60 -17.50 9.12 -3.02
CA VAL A 60 -17.19 9.09 -1.59
C VAL A 60 -15.84 8.38 -1.46
N TYR A 61 -14.79 9.18 -1.33
CA TYR A 61 -13.42 8.69 -1.23
C TYR A 61 -13.05 8.44 0.23
N GLN A 62 -12.59 7.23 0.53
CA GLN A 62 -12.22 6.80 1.88
C GLN A 62 -10.81 6.21 1.87
N LEU A 63 -10.12 6.28 3.00
CA LEU A 63 -8.72 5.88 3.14
C LEU A 63 -8.56 4.69 4.08
N PHE A 64 -7.57 3.86 3.78
CA PHE A 64 -7.07 2.83 4.70
C PHE A 64 -5.53 2.84 4.71
N ASP A 65 -4.97 2.33 5.82
CA ASP A 65 -3.52 2.26 6.03
C ASP A 65 -3.03 0.81 6.12
N ILE A 66 -3.95 -0.17 6.29
CA ILE A 66 -3.62 -1.57 6.52
C ILE A 66 -4.56 -2.45 5.70
N ASN A 67 -3.98 -3.26 4.82
CA ASN A 67 -4.69 -4.20 3.94
C ASN A 67 -5.62 -5.16 4.71
N GLU A 68 -5.19 -5.71 5.84
CA GLU A 68 -5.95 -6.67 6.62
C GLU A 68 -7.19 -6.02 7.28
N ILE A 69 -7.10 -4.75 7.66
CA ILE A 69 -8.25 -3.98 8.20
C ILE A 69 -9.25 -3.70 7.08
N MET A 70 -8.77 -3.26 5.92
CA MET A 70 -9.60 -3.04 4.73
C MET A 70 -10.33 -4.33 4.35
N LEU A 71 -9.61 -5.46 4.25
CA LEU A 71 -10.20 -6.76 3.91
C LEU A 71 -11.26 -7.19 4.93
N SER A 72 -11.01 -7.00 6.24
CA SER A 72 -11.94 -7.35 7.30
C SER A 72 -13.27 -6.60 7.18
N LYS A 73 -13.27 -5.34 6.77
CA LYS A 73 -14.50 -4.58 6.51
C LYS A 73 -15.34 -5.17 5.37
N ILE A 74 -14.67 -5.69 4.35
CA ILE A 74 -15.35 -6.33 3.20
C ILE A 74 -15.81 -7.75 3.57
N GLU A 75 -14.90 -8.57 4.12
CA GLU A 75 -15.16 -10.00 4.37
C GLU A 75 -16.15 -10.23 5.50
N LEU A 76 -15.99 -9.54 6.63
CA LEU A 76 -16.82 -9.68 7.81
C LEU A 76 -17.89 -8.60 7.92
N GLY A 77 -17.56 -7.37 7.57
CA GLY A 77 -18.47 -6.22 7.66
C GLY A 77 -19.46 -6.15 6.50
N HIS A 78 -19.17 -6.82 5.39
CA HIS A 78 -19.96 -6.75 4.15
C HIS A 78 -20.19 -5.29 3.70
N GLU A 79 -19.19 -4.41 3.95
CA GLU A 79 -19.28 -3.01 3.55
C GLU A 79 -19.38 -2.90 2.03
N ASP A 80 -20.20 -1.97 1.57
CA ASP A 80 -20.60 -1.82 0.17
C ASP A 80 -19.69 -0.86 -0.61
N PHE A 81 -18.35 -1.01 -0.47
CA PHE A 81 -17.41 -0.34 -1.33
C PHE A 81 -17.59 -0.77 -2.79
N ASP A 82 -17.41 0.18 -3.73
CA ASP A 82 -17.54 -0.10 -5.15
C ASP A 82 -16.19 -0.35 -5.81
N VAL A 83 -15.16 0.37 -5.39
CA VAL A 83 -13.79 0.21 -5.84
C VAL A 83 -12.86 0.19 -4.65
N VAL A 84 -11.91 -0.74 -4.64
CA VAL A 84 -10.86 -0.84 -3.63
C VAL A 84 -9.52 -1.08 -4.31
N CYS A 85 -8.42 -0.59 -3.73
CA CYS A 85 -7.07 -0.75 -4.26
C CYS A 85 -6.17 -1.56 -3.30
N PRO A 86 -6.35 -2.87 -3.18
CA PRO A 86 -5.47 -3.73 -2.38
C PRO A 86 -4.17 -4.09 -3.07
N SER A 87 -3.20 -4.55 -2.27
CA SER A 87 -1.99 -5.18 -2.79
C SER A 87 -2.26 -6.60 -3.32
N GLU A 88 -1.35 -7.11 -4.14
CA GLU A 88 -1.45 -8.37 -4.88
C GLU A 88 -1.80 -9.59 -4.01
N TYR A 89 -1.23 -9.71 -2.82
CA TYR A 89 -1.50 -10.83 -1.92
C TYR A 89 -2.91 -10.80 -1.31
N ILE A 90 -3.48 -9.59 -1.18
CA ILE A 90 -4.89 -9.44 -0.79
C ILE A 90 -5.82 -9.76 -1.96
N ILE A 91 -5.46 -9.33 -3.18
CA ILE A 91 -6.22 -9.72 -4.38
C ILE A 91 -6.28 -11.24 -4.47
N GLU A 92 -5.14 -11.93 -4.26
CA GLU A 92 -5.06 -13.39 -4.22
C GLU A 92 -6.02 -13.99 -3.17
N ARG A 93 -6.02 -13.44 -1.95
CA ARG A 93 -6.92 -13.87 -0.87
C ARG A 93 -8.39 -13.60 -1.20
N MET A 94 -8.71 -12.41 -1.74
CA MET A 94 -10.08 -12.08 -2.14
C MET A 94 -10.61 -12.98 -3.27
N LEU A 95 -9.74 -13.38 -4.22
CA LEU A 95 -10.11 -14.38 -5.25
C LEU A 95 -10.43 -15.73 -4.62
N ARG A 96 -9.63 -16.19 -3.66
CA ARG A 96 -9.87 -17.46 -2.94
C ARG A 96 -11.16 -17.44 -2.13
N SER A 97 -11.48 -16.31 -1.52
CA SER A 97 -12.65 -16.12 -0.66
C SER A 97 -13.92 -15.72 -1.43
N ASP A 98 -13.90 -15.68 -2.76
CA ASP A 98 -15.04 -15.28 -3.62
C ASP A 98 -15.59 -13.88 -3.24
N LEU A 99 -14.69 -12.92 -3.02
CA LEU A 99 -15.02 -11.56 -2.58
C LEU A 99 -14.97 -10.52 -3.71
N LEU A 100 -14.67 -10.92 -4.94
CA LEU A 100 -14.53 -10.03 -6.08
C LEU A 100 -15.57 -10.30 -7.17
N LEU A 101 -16.01 -9.25 -7.85
CA LEU A 101 -16.73 -9.30 -9.10
C LEU A 101 -15.75 -9.23 -10.27
N PRO A 102 -16.01 -9.95 -11.38
CA PRO A 102 -15.21 -9.80 -12.58
C PRO A 102 -15.38 -8.38 -13.17
N ILE A 103 -14.31 -7.84 -13.74
CA ILE A 103 -14.33 -6.53 -14.39
C ILE A 103 -14.72 -6.70 -15.85
N ASP A 104 -15.95 -6.35 -16.16
CA ASP A 104 -16.43 -6.26 -17.53
C ASP A 104 -15.85 -5.01 -18.19
N ARG A 105 -15.24 -5.18 -19.39
CA ARG A 105 -14.54 -4.13 -20.15
C ARG A 105 -15.37 -3.63 -21.34
N ASP A 106 -16.66 -3.85 -21.33
CA ASP A 106 -17.58 -3.21 -22.28
C ASP A 106 -17.98 -1.83 -21.74
N PHE A 107 -17.40 -0.78 -22.29
CA PHE A 107 -17.64 0.62 -21.95
C PHE A 107 -18.52 1.32 -22.98
N GLY A 108 -19.24 0.59 -23.84
CA GLY A 108 -20.05 1.15 -24.91
C GLY A 108 -19.21 1.94 -25.91
N ASP A 109 -19.57 3.21 -26.13
CA ASP A 109 -18.85 4.09 -27.07
C ASP A 109 -17.54 4.67 -26.48
N THR A 110 -17.32 4.53 -25.15
CA THR A 110 -16.08 4.97 -24.49
C THR A 110 -14.94 3.97 -24.77
N PRO A 111 -13.73 4.44 -25.14
CA PRO A 111 -12.59 3.54 -25.35
C PRO A 111 -12.23 2.73 -24.09
N ASP A 112 -11.79 1.49 -24.30
CA ASP A 112 -11.19 0.68 -23.24
C ASP A 112 -9.73 1.11 -23.00
N TYR A 113 -9.50 1.96 -21.99
CA TYR A 113 -8.16 2.41 -21.62
C TYR A 113 -7.39 1.36 -20.79
N THR A 114 -8.05 0.29 -20.32
CA THR A 114 -7.34 -0.79 -19.60
C THR A 114 -6.35 -1.54 -20.51
N VAL A 115 -6.45 -1.38 -21.82
CA VAL A 115 -5.48 -1.90 -22.79
C VAL A 115 -4.09 -1.30 -22.61
N ASN A 116 -4.00 -0.07 -22.05
CA ASN A 116 -2.75 0.65 -21.79
C ASN A 116 -1.93 0.06 -20.63
N VAL A 117 -2.51 -0.85 -19.83
CA VAL A 117 -1.75 -1.58 -18.81
C VAL A 117 -0.58 -2.31 -19.45
N ALA A 118 0.63 -2.07 -18.92
CA ALA A 118 1.86 -2.63 -19.48
C ALA A 118 1.83 -4.17 -19.53
N PRO A 119 2.42 -4.80 -20.57
CA PRO A 119 2.46 -6.25 -20.68
C PRO A 119 3.06 -6.95 -19.46
N TYR A 120 4.09 -6.37 -18.87
CA TYR A 120 4.71 -6.85 -17.62
C TYR A 120 3.68 -6.94 -16.48
N MET A 121 2.87 -5.91 -16.30
CA MET A 121 1.84 -5.89 -15.27
C MET A 121 0.80 -6.99 -15.48
N LYS A 122 0.35 -7.18 -16.72
CA LYS A 122 -0.57 -8.27 -17.08
C LYS A 122 0.05 -9.64 -16.82
N GLN A 123 1.35 -9.79 -17.09
CA GLN A 123 2.07 -11.02 -16.81
C GLN A 123 2.15 -11.30 -15.29
N MET A 124 2.45 -10.29 -14.48
CA MET A 124 2.52 -10.44 -13.03
C MET A 124 1.14 -10.75 -12.42
N PHE A 125 0.09 -10.05 -12.87
CA PHE A 125 -1.28 -10.33 -12.42
C PHE A 125 -1.78 -11.72 -12.86
N ASN A 126 -1.24 -12.27 -13.95
CA ASN A 126 -1.55 -13.65 -14.35
C ASN A 126 -1.03 -14.69 -13.33
N LEU A 127 -0.02 -14.35 -12.53
CA LEU A 127 0.49 -15.22 -11.47
C LEU A 127 -0.37 -15.19 -10.19
N ILE A 128 -1.22 -14.17 -10.04
CA ILE A 128 -2.13 -13.99 -8.89
C ILE A 128 -3.40 -14.79 -9.16
N GLN A 129 -3.56 -15.92 -8.48
CA GLN A 129 -4.66 -16.85 -8.73
C GLN A 129 -5.32 -17.33 -7.44
N GLY A 130 -6.62 -17.57 -7.48
CA GLY A 130 -7.35 -18.13 -6.34
C GLY A 130 -8.66 -18.80 -6.78
N SER A 131 -8.95 -20.01 -6.29
CA SER A 131 -10.19 -20.75 -6.58
C SER A 131 -10.53 -20.88 -8.07
N GLY A 132 -9.52 -21.08 -8.92
CA GLY A 132 -9.68 -21.18 -10.37
C GLY A 132 -9.94 -19.86 -11.09
N LYS A 133 -9.78 -18.72 -10.40
CA LYS A 133 -9.89 -17.36 -10.93
C LYS A 133 -8.50 -16.75 -11.11
N ASN A 134 -8.38 -15.84 -12.08
CA ASN A 134 -7.15 -15.12 -12.39
C ASN A 134 -7.33 -13.62 -12.13
N ALA A 135 -6.35 -12.96 -11.55
CA ALA A 135 -6.46 -11.54 -11.22
C ALA A 135 -6.74 -10.66 -12.43
N ASN A 136 -6.24 -10.98 -13.62
CA ASN A 136 -6.51 -10.19 -14.83
C ASN A 136 -7.99 -10.07 -15.20
N ASP A 137 -8.84 -11.00 -14.72
CA ASP A 137 -10.30 -10.94 -14.93
C ASP A 137 -11.03 -10.15 -13.83
N TYR A 138 -10.39 -9.92 -12.67
CA TYR A 138 -11.01 -9.36 -11.47
C TYR A 138 -10.35 -8.10 -10.95
N ALA A 139 -9.18 -7.74 -11.48
CA ALA A 139 -8.40 -6.59 -11.07
C ALA A 139 -7.77 -5.89 -12.28
N VAL A 140 -7.47 -4.60 -12.11
CA VAL A 140 -6.65 -3.83 -13.04
C VAL A 140 -5.47 -3.27 -12.26
N PRO A 141 -4.22 -3.57 -12.64
CA PRO A 141 -3.03 -3.01 -12.00
C PRO A 141 -3.09 -1.48 -11.94
N TYR A 142 -2.63 -0.90 -10.83
CA TYR A 142 -2.63 0.53 -10.59
C TYR A 142 -1.23 1.10 -10.45
N MET A 143 -0.57 0.78 -9.36
CA MET A 143 0.81 1.20 -9.07
C MET A 143 1.67 0.00 -8.72
N TRP A 144 2.99 0.18 -8.83
CA TRP A 144 3.96 -0.85 -8.49
C TRP A 144 5.28 -0.24 -8.05
N GLY A 145 6.12 -1.04 -7.44
CA GLY A 145 7.45 -0.62 -7.05
C GLY A 145 8.27 -1.73 -6.43
N THR A 146 9.42 -1.35 -5.90
CA THR A 146 10.34 -2.25 -5.20
C THR A 146 10.46 -1.87 -3.72
N VAL A 147 11.02 -2.77 -2.91
CA VAL A 147 11.52 -2.46 -1.57
C VAL A 147 13.04 -2.41 -1.63
N GLY A 148 13.61 -1.36 -1.04
CA GLY A 148 15.06 -1.17 -1.01
C GLY A 148 15.48 -0.20 0.09
N MET A 149 16.66 0.37 -0.07
CA MET A 149 17.25 1.31 0.88
C MET A 149 17.29 2.71 0.29
N LEU A 150 16.45 3.59 0.81
CA LEU A 150 16.61 5.03 0.68
C LEU A 150 17.73 5.46 1.62
N TYR A 151 18.74 6.18 1.11
CA TYR A 151 19.91 6.54 1.90
C TYR A 151 20.40 7.95 1.61
N ASN A 152 21.01 8.58 2.62
CA ASN A 152 21.63 9.89 2.50
C ASN A 152 23.07 9.71 2.00
N THR A 153 23.36 10.21 0.80
CA THR A 153 24.64 10.01 0.09
C THR A 153 25.84 10.67 0.80
N LYS A 154 25.59 11.61 1.71
CA LYS A 154 26.63 12.23 2.54
C LYS A 154 27.19 11.27 3.60
N TYR A 155 26.41 10.31 4.06
CA TYR A 155 26.74 9.43 5.19
C TYR A 155 26.87 7.97 4.78
N VAL A 156 26.21 7.55 3.70
CA VAL A 156 26.09 6.18 3.25
C VAL A 156 26.50 6.11 1.78
N THR A 157 27.39 5.19 1.45
CA THR A 157 27.79 4.94 0.06
C THR A 157 26.77 4.04 -0.63
N ARG A 158 26.69 4.11 -1.97
CA ARG A 158 25.84 3.21 -2.76
C ARG A 158 26.20 1.74 -2.54
N GLU A 159 27.48 1.41 -2.34
CA GLU A 159 27.93 0.04 -2.04
C GLU A 159 27.35 -0.46 -0.71
N GLU A 160 27.38 0.38 0.33
CA GLU A 160 26.77 0.06 1.62
C GLU A 160 25.25 -0.11 1.50
N ALA A 161 24.54 0.78 0.81
CA ALA A 161 23.10 0.69 0.60
C ALA A 161 22.69 -0.49 -0.30
N SER A 162 23.60 -1.06 -1.07
CA SER A 162 23.33 -2.17 -2.01
C SER A 162 23.35 -3.55 -1.37
N THR A 163 23.28 -3.67 -0.05
CA THR A 163 23.24 -4.97 0.66
C THR A 163 22.44 -4.90 1.95
N TRP A 164 21.56 -5.90 2.17
CA TRP A 164 20.83 -6.05 3.43
C TRP A 164 21.75 -6.20 4.65
N TYR A 165 22.98 -6.70 4.44
CA TYR A 165 23.93 -6.93 5.53
C TYR A 165 24.48 -5.64 6.15
N THR A 166 24.36 -4.50 5.46
CA THR A 166 24.76 -3.18 6.00
C THR A 166 23.98 -2.83 7.27
N LEU A 167 22.72 -3.27 7.38
CA LEU A 167 21.83 -2.94 8.51
C LEU A 167 22.38 -3.40 9.87
N LYS A 168 23.31 -4.38 9.87
CA LYS A 168 23.96 -4.92 11.07
C LYS A 168 25.04 -4.01 11.64
N ASP A 169 25.54 -3.04 10.85
CA ASP A 169 26.61 -2.17 11.31
C ASP A 169 26.08 -1.22 12.40
N PRO A 170 26.66 -1.26 13.62
CA PRO A 170 26.21 -0.42 14.72
C PRO A 170 26.39 1.09 14.47
N LYS A 171 27.15 1.50 13.44
CA LYS A 171 27.26 2.91 13.07
C LYS A 171 25.92 3.53 12.65
N TRP A 172 24.94 2.71 12.26
CA TRP A 172 23.61 3.17 11.88
C TRP A 172 22.65 3.32 13.07
N ALA A 173 23.06 2.95 14.28
CA ALA A 173 22.22 3.08 15.48
C ALA A 173 21.75 4.53 15.68
N GLY A 174 20.45 4.73 15.83
CA GLY A 174 19.85 6.06 15.92
C GLY A 174 19.59 6.74 14.57
N LYS A 175 19.94 6.11 13.43
CA LYS A 175 19.85 6.68 12.08
C LYS A 175 19.22 5.73 11.06
N LEU A 176 18.78 4.56 11.48
CA LEU A 176 18.14 3.53 10.67
C LEU A 176 16.63 3.50 10.95
N PHE A 177 15.83 3.58 9.91
CA PHE A 177 14.39 3.35 9.94
C PHE A 177 14.03 2.17 9.04
N VAL A 178 12.95 1.46 9.37
CA VAL A 178 12.46 0.31 8.62
C VAL A 178 10.95 0.41 8.51
N LYS A 179 10.39 0.15 7.33
CA LYS A 179 8.94 0.06 7.12
C LYS A 179 8.28 -0.91 8.10
N ASP A 180 7.21 -0.49 8.75
CA ASP A 180 6.35 -1.34 9.58
C ASP A 180 5.38 -2.15 8.71
N ALA A 181 5.93 -2.82 7.72
CA ALA A 181 5.25 -3.66 6.76
C ALA A 181 5.85 -5.07 6.83
N PHE A 182 5.31 -5.90 7.75
CA PHE A 182 5.89 -7.21 8.07
C PHE A 182 6.07 -8.11 6.86
N ARG A 183 5.11 -8.11 5.94
CA ARG A 183 5.12 -8.97 4.75
C ARG A 183 6.19 -8.55 3.76
N ASP A 184 6.29 -7.26 3.51
CA ASP A 184 7.29 -6.68 2.61
C ASP A 184 8.71 -6.97 3.09
N VAL A 185 8.97 -6.73 4.38
CA VAL A 185 10.28 -6.99 4.99
C VAL A 185 10.58 -8.48 5.05
N TYR A 186 9.60 -9.30 5.47
CA TYR A 186 9.76 -10.76 5.52
C TYR A 186 10.09 -11.34 4.15
N THR A 187 9.30 -10.98 3.12
CA THR A 187 9.46 -11.52 1.78
C THR A 187 10.77 -11.06 1.14
N SER A 188 11.16 -9.81 1.33
CA SER A 188 12.46 -9.31 0.88
C SER A 188 13.61 -10.09 1.52
N LEU A 189 13.55 -10.31 2.83
CA LEU A 189 14.61 -10.99 3.57
C LEU A 189 14.68 -12.49 3.30
N ILE A 190 13.54 -13.19 3.14
CA ILE A 190 13.59 -14.62 2.82
C ILE A 190 14.21 -14.86 1.44
N ILE A 191 13.98 -13.99 0.47
CA ILE A 191 14.65 -14.01 -0.83
C ILE A 191 16.14 -13.75 -0.65
N ALA A 192 16.50 -12.65 0.03
CA ALA A 192 17.89 -12.23 0.21
C ALA A 192 18.74 -13.29 0.94
N LEU A 193 18.21 -13.87 2.01
CA LEU A 193 18.89 -14.88 2.81
C LEU A 193 19.08 -16.23 2.08
N ASN A 194 18.36 -16.44 0.98
CA ASN A 194 18.46 -17.62 0.16
C ASN A 194 19.13 -17.35 -1.20
N ARG A 195 19.74 -16.17 -1.40
CA ARG A 195 20.34 -15.76 -2.69
C ARG A 195 21.32 -16.78 -3.24
N ASP A 196 22.24 -17.29 -2.42
CA ASP A 196 23.20 -18.28 -2.86
C ASP A 196 22.56 -19.60 -3.33
N ALA A 197 21.48 -20.03 -2.67
CA ALA A 197 20.74 -21.22 -3.06
C ALA A 197 19.93 -21.00 -4.35
N ILE A 198 19.41 -19.80 -4.55
CA ILE A 198 18.75 -19.39 -5.81
C ILE A 198 19.77 -19.43 -6.95
N ASP A 199 20.94 -18.81 -6.76
CA ASP A 199 21.98 -18.74 -7.78
C ASP A 199 22.54 -20.12 -8.18
N ARG A 200 22.53 -21.08 -7.25
CA ARG A 200 22.86 -22.49 -7.55
C ARG A 200 21.71 -23.30 -8.14
N GLY A 201 20.52 -22.71 -8.29
CA GLY A 201 19.32 -23.41 -8.76
C GLY A 201 18.73 -24.42 -7.75
N GLU A 202 19.10 -24.32 -6.47
CA GLU A 202 18.59 -25.19 -5.39
C GLU A 202 17.23 -24.69 -4.86
N LYS A 203 16.94 -23.41 -5.01
CA LYS A 203 15.68 -22.78 -4.64
C LYS A 203 15.15 -21.92 -5.77
N ASP A 204 13.82 -21.88 -5.90
CA ASP A 204 13.13 -21.04 -6.86
C ASP A 204 12.66 -19.76 -6.17
N ILE A 205 13.08 -18.61 -6.70
CA ILE A 205 12.71 -17.29 -6.19
C ILE A 205 11.19 -17.08 -6.17
N THR A 206 10.45 -17.67 -7.10
CA THR A 206 8.99 -17.56 -7.19
C THR A 206 8.26 -18.33 -6.10
N GLN A 207 8.91 -19.32 -5.47
CA GLN A 207 8.33 -20.15 -4.42
C GLN A 207 8.66 -19.67 -3.00
N LEU A 208 9.74 -18.91 -2.83
CA LEU A 208 10.16 -18.40 -1.52
C LEU A 208 9.12 -17.47 -0.86
N PRO A 209 8.39 -16.61 -1.58
CA PRO A 209 7.35 -15.77 -0.98
C PRO A 209 6.19 -16.54 -0.34
N PHE A 210 5.95 -17.80 -0.76
CA PHE A 210 4.96 -18.69 -0.13
C PHE A 210 5.47 -19.39 1.12
N ASP A 211 6.81 -19.47 1.30
CA ASP A 211 7.40 -20.18 2.42
C ASP A 211 7.28 -19.38 3.72
N ALA A 212 6.32 -19.77 4.53
CA ALA A 212 6.14 -19.29 5.90
C ALA A 212 6.23 -20.46 6.89
N SER A 213 7.10 -21.44 6.60
CA SER A 213 7.43 -22.53 7.52
C SER A 213 8.10 -21.99 8.79
N ASP A 214 8.12 -22.79 9.86
CA ASP A 214 8.76 -22.39 11.11
C ASP A 214 10.27 -22.17 10.91
N GLU A 215 10.90 -22.93 10.02
CA GLU A 215 12.30 -22.77 9.63
C GLU A 215 12.55 -21.45 8.90
N ALA A 216 11.71 -21.11 7.92
CA ALA A 216 11.80 -19.87 7.16
C ALA A 216 11.58 -18.64 8.07
N ILE A 217 10.57 -18.71 8.93
CA ILE A 217 10.28 -17.65 9.92
C ILE A 217 11.47 -17.49 10.87
N ALA A 218 12.02 -18.58 11.41
CA ALA A 218 13.17 -18.53 12.31
C ALA A 218 14.44 -17.96 11.63
N GLN A 219 14.65 -18.28 10.33
CA GLN A 219 15.75 -17.73 9.55
C GLN A 219 15.67 -16.20 9.46
N VAL A 220 14.49 -15.66 9.09
CA VAL A 220 14.26 -14.22 8.96
C VAL A 220 14.30 -13.54 10.34
N GLU A 221 13.66 -14.12 11.36
CA GLU A 221 13.68 -13.58 12.73
C GLU A 221 15.11 -13.48 13.28
N THR A 222 15.94 -14.50 13.01
CA THR A 222 17.35 -14.50 13.40
C THR A 222 18.09 -13.34 12.75
N PHE A 223 17.87 -13.10 11.45
CA PHE A 223 18.50 -11.98 10.76
C PHE A 223 18.02 -10.62 11.29
N LEU A 224 16.71 -10.42 11.45
CA LEU A 224 16.13 -9.20 12.00
C LEU A 224 16.72 -8.87 13.40
N ASN A 225 16.88 -9.89 14.25
CA ASN A 225 17.46 -9.73 15.59
C ASN A 225 18.94 -9.29 15.56
N THR A 226 19.66 -9.42 14.42
CA THR A 226 21.04 -8.93 14.31
C THR A 226 21.16 -7.42 14.17
N PHE A 227 20.09 -6.74 13.80
CA PHE A 227 20.11 -5.30 13.57
C PHE A 227 18.96 -4.50 14.20
N LYS A 228 17.97 -5.16 14.80
CA LYS A 228 16.82 -4.46 15.41
C LYS A 228 17.21 -3.38 16.41
N ASP A 229 18.33 -3.54 17.13
CA ASP A 229 18.81 -2.56 18.10
C ASP A 229 19.40 -1.30 17.42
N ASN A 230 19.70 -1.35 16.13
CA ASN A 230 20.08 -0.19 15.32
C ASN A 230 18.84 0.60 14.86
N VAL A 231 17.66 -0.02 14.83
CA VAL A 231 16.42 0.57 14.32
C VAL A 231 15.92 1.65 15.26
N SER A 232 15.84 2.87 14.77
CA SER A 232 15.33 4.04 15.52
C SER A 232 13.82 4.13 15.50
N GLY A 233 13.19 3.50 14.52
CA GLY A 233 11.74 3.45 14.40
C GLY A 233 11.29 2.48 13.30
N TRP A 234 10.23 1.75 13.63
CA TRP A 234 9.43 1.01 12.66
C TRP A 234 8.35 1.98 12.19
N GLU A 235 8.32 2.29 10.90
CA GLU A 235 7.55 3.40 10.38
C GLU A 235 6.62 2.99 9.24
N ALA A 236 5.42 3.53 9.25
CA ALA A 236 4.48 3.31 8.16
C ALA A 236 4.64 4.39 7.06
N ASP A 237 4.86 5.66 7.47
CA ASP A 237 4.81 6.79 6.54
C ASP A 237 5.83 7.90 6.85
N PHE A 238 6.19 8.12 8.11
CA PHE A 238 7.03 9.26 8.50
C PHE A 238 8.53 9.11 8.17
N GLY A 239 8.98 7.96 7.69
CA GLY A 239 10.40 7.69 7.40
C GLY A 239 10.93 8.59 6.29
N LYS A 240 10.18 8.82 5.23
CA LYS A 240 10.50 9.70 4.12
C LYS A 240 10.84 11.12 4.59
N GLU A 241 10.02 11.71 5.47
CA GLU A 241 10.29 13.03 6.05
C GLU A 241 11.52 13.06 6.96
N ARG A 242 11.84 11.96 7.66
CA ARG A 242 13.06 11.87 8.47
C ARG A 242 14.33 11.92 7.61
N MET A 243 14.25 11.37 6.41
CA MET A 243 15.34 11.41 5.45
C MET A 243 15.56 12.82 4.91
N THR A 244 14.52 13.53 4.49
CA THR A 244 14.60 14.92 3.99
C THR A 244 15.13 15.88 5.05
N GLN A 245 14.91 15.60 6.34
CA GLN A 245 15.39 16.40 7.47
C GLN A 245 16.77 15.98 7.99
N GLU A 246 17.50 15.09 7.35
CA GLU A 246 18.77 14.47 7.79
C GLU A 246 18.71 13.83 9.21
N LYS A 247 17.53 13.51 9.68
CA LYS A 247 17.32 12.81 10.96
C LYS A 247 17.55 11.31 10.86
N ALA A 248 17.37 10.74 9.68
CA ALA A 248 17.73 9.39 9.31
C ALA A 248 18.82 9.40 8.24
N TRP A 249 19.58 8.31 8.14
CA TRP A 249 20.59 8.10 7.09
C TRP A 249 20.27 6.93 6.19
N ILE A 250 19.54 5.95 6.71
CA ILE A 250 19.01 4.81 5.96
C ILE A 250 17.53 4.63 6.35
N ASN A 251 16.69 4.43 5.34
CA ASN A 251 15.33 3.96 5.50
C ASN A 251 15.06 2.79 4.56
N VAL A 252 14.73 1.62 5.10
CA VAL A 252 14.15 0.54 4.29
C VAL A 252 12.78 0.99 3.85
N SER A 253 12.59 1.23 2.56
CA SER A 253 11.46 1.98 2.01
C SER A 253 10.91 1.35 0.74
N TRP A 254 9.70 1.71 0.39
CA TRP A 254 9.16 1.53 -0.96
C TRP A 254 9.77 2.53 -1.92
N SER A 255 9.94 2.13 -3.19
CA SER A 255 10.58 2.99 -4.20
C SER A 255 9.81 4.28 -4.48
N GLY A 256 8.47 4.29 -4.37
CA GLY A 256 7.67 5.51 -4.53
C GLY A 256 7.91 6.52 -3.41
N ASP A 257 7.86 6.09 -2.14
CA ASP A 257 8.24 6.95 -1.01
C ASP A 257 9.69 7.45 -1.11
N ALA A 258 10.58 6.59 -1.65
CA ALA A 258 11.97 6.96 -1.87
C ALA A 258 12.09 8.05 -2.94
N GLN A 259 11.36 7.93 -4.06
CA GLN A 259 11.37 8.94 -5.11
C GLN A 259 10.83 10.27 -4.60
N TRP A 260 9.67 10.26 -3.96
CA TRP A 260 9.12 11.46 -3.34
C TRP A 260 10.12 12.13 -2.38
N ALA A 261 10.79 11.33 -1.53
CA ALA A 261 11.77 11.86 -0.58
C ALA A 261 13.04 12.41 -1.27
N ILE A 262 13.45 11.83 -2.40
CA ILE A 262 14.58 12.32 -3.20
C ILE A 262 14.24 13.70 -3.75
N ASP A 263 13.07 13.87 -4.35
CA ASP A 263 12.62 15.13 -4.95
C ASP A 263 12.49 16.23 -3.90
N GLU A 264 11.81 15.98 -2.79
CA GLU A 264 11.66 16.92 -1.68
C GLU A 264 13.01 17.27 -1.01
N ALA A 265 13.94 16.31 -0.92
CA ALA A 265 15.25 16.53 -0.33
C ALA A 265 16.14 17.43 -1.20
N GLU A 266 16.02 17.33 -2.53
CA GLU A 266 16.76 18.18 -3.46
C GLU A 266 16.40 19.67 -3.27
N GLU A 267 15.13 19.99 -3.04
CA GLU A 267 14.67 21.36 -2.79
C GLU A 267 15.32 22.00 -1.55
N VAL A 268 15.66 21.19 -0.55
CA VAL A 268 16.30 21.66 0.69
C VAL A 268 17.82 21.39 0.74
N GLY A 269 18.41 20.93 -0.37
CA GLY A 269 19.85 20.71 -0.50
C GLY A 269 20.37 19.45 0.21
N VAL A 270 19.51 18.48 0.45
CA VAL A 270 19.85 17.14 0.97
C VAL A 270 19.92 16.16 -0.19
N SER A 271 21.03 15.43 -0.31
CA SER A 271 21.21 14.45 -1.38
C SER A 271 20.83 13.05 -0.89
N LEU A 272 19.75 12.51 -1.42
CA LEU A 272 19.29 11.15 -1.19
C LEU A 272 19.45 10.32 -2.47
N ASP A 273 19.52 8.99 -2.31
CA ASP A 273 19.51 8.03 -3.41
C ASP A 273 18.89 6.73 -2.91
N TYR A 274 18.54 5.85 -3.84
CA TYR A 274 17.86 4.59 -3.53
C TYR A 274 18.57 3.40 -4.18
N ALA A 275 18.63 2.27 -3.48
CA ALA A 275 19.22 1.05 -3.98
C ALA A 275 18.42 -0.18 -3.59
N VAL A 276 18.11 -1.04 -4.54
CA VAL A 276 17.62 -2.40 -4.28
C VAL A 276 18.83 -3.30 -3.96
N PRO A 277 18.85 -3.99 -2.80
CA PRO A 277 20.00 -4.81 -2.42
C PRO A 277 20.30 -5.93 -3.42
N LYS A 278 21.58 -6.20 -3.61
CA LYS A 278 22.09 -7.20 -4.58
C LYS A 278 21.66 -8.63 -4.27
N GLU A 279 21.39 -8.94 -3.02
CA GLU A 279 20.88 -10.23 -2.61
C GLU A 279 19.44 -10.48 -3.08
N GLY A 280 18.74 -9.43 -3.52
CA GLY A 280 17.36 -9.48 -3.95
C GLY A 280 16.40 -8.84 -2.98
N SER A 281 15.18 -8.64 -3.43
CA SER A 281 14.09 -8.00 -2.69
C SER A 281 12.73 -8.40 -3.26
N ILE A 282 11.73 -7.54 -3.13
CA ILE A 282 10.42 -7.72 -3.75
C ILE A 282 10.13 -6.65 -4.79
N VAL A 283 9.27 -7.04 -5.74
CA VAL A 283 8.42 -6.16 -6.52
C VAL A 283 7.00 -6.33 -6.00
N TRP A 284 6.35 -5.25 -5.58
CA TRP A 284 4.97 -5.25 -5.10
C TRP A 284 4.05 -4.57 -6.12
N PHE A 285 2.77 -4.91 -6.07
CA PHE A 285 1.76 -4.46 -7.01
C PHE A 285 0.46 -4.15 -6.28
N ASP A 286 -0.12 -2.99 -6.53
CA ASP A 286 -1.49 -2.67 -6.13
C ASP A 286 -2.41 -2.65 -7.34
N GLY A 287 -3.66 -2.97 -7.13
CA GLY A 287 -4.63 -3.02 -8.23
C GLY A 287 -6.04 -2.68 -7.81
N TRP A 288 -6.76 -2.04 -8.71
CA TRP A 288 -8.17 -1.75 -8.56
C TRP A 288 -9.00 -3.02 -8.67
N VAL A 289 -9.88 -3.25 -7.70
CA VAL A 289 -10.84 -4.36 -7.69
C VAL A 289 -12.24 -3.86 -7.40
N ILE A 290 -13.25 -4.63 -7.81
CA ILE A 290 -14.66 -4.40 -7.51
C ILE A 290 -15.10 -5.45 -6.50
N PRO A 291 -15.33 -5.08 -5.22
CA PRO A 291 -15.78 -6.03 -4.21
C PRO A 291 -17.18 -6.60 -4.51
N LYS A 292 -17.44 -7.80 -4.02
CA LYS A 292 -18.70 -8.53 -4.20
C LYS A 292 -19.95 -7.75 -3.75
N TYR A 293 -19.80 -6.88 -2.78
CA TYR A 293 -20.90 -6.11 -2.20
C TYR A 293 -21.12 -4.74 -2.84
N ALA A 294 -20.37 -4.42 -3.90
CA ALA A 294 -20.51 -3.19 -4.67
C ALA A 294 -21.94 -2.94 -5.14
N LYS A 295 -22.38 -1.69 -5.15
CA LYS A 295 -23.72 -1.28 -5.56
C LYS A 295 -23.72 -0.50 -6.86
N ASN A 296 -22.63 0.21 -7.16
CA ASN A 296 -22.49 1.00 -8.38
C ASN A 296 -21.36 0.42 -9.26
N VAL A 297 -21.54 -0.82 -9.72
CA VAL A 297 -20.56 -1.57 -10.53
C VAL A 297 -20.25 -0.86 -11.85
N LYS A 298 -21.26 -0.18 -12.46
CA LYS A 298 -21.05 0.59 -13.70
C LYS A 298 -20.05 1.70 -13.49
N ALA A 299 -20.28 2.59 -12.52
CA ALA A 299 -19.37 3.68 -12.23
C ALA A 299 -17.98 3.18 -11.75
N ALA A 300 -17.93 2.06 -11.00
CA ALA A 300 -16.69 1.41 -10.60
C ALA A 300 -15.81 1.04 -11.80
N ARG A 301 -16.38 0.39 -12.82
CA ARG A 301 -15.66 0.01 -14.05
C ARG A 301 -15.15 1.26 -14.81
N TYR A 302 -16.00 2.28 -14.94
CA TYR A 302 -15.62 3.53 -15.59
C TYR A 302 -14.52 4.27 -14.83
N PHE A 303 -14.55 4.26 -13.49
CA PHE A 303 -13.48 4.82 -12.68
C PHE A 303 -12.14 4.12 -12.92
N ILE A 304 -12.16 2.79 -12.92
CA ILE A 304 -10.96 2.00 -13.23
C ILE A 304 -10.45 2.32 -14.65
N ASN A 305 -11.36 2.42 -15.63
CA ASN A 305 -11.01 2.76 -16.98
C ASN A 305 -10.40 4.17 -17.10
N PHE A 306 -10.99 5.16 -16.41
CA PHE A 306 -10.50 6.54 -16.36
C PHE A 306 -9.09 6.62 -15.76
N MET A 307 -8.81 5.86 -14.72
CA MET A 307 -7.47 5.78 -14.11
C MET A 307 -6.42 5.15 -15.04
N CYS A 308 -6.84 4.46 -16.10
CA CYS A 308 -5.96 3.86 -17.11
C CYS A 308 -5.65 4.79 -18.31
N MET A 309 -6.14 6.01 -18.32
CA MET A 309 -5.74 7.01 -19.32
C MET A 309 -4.28 7.41 -19.08
N PRO A 310 -3.42 7.47 -20.12
CA PRO A 310 -2.02 7.83 -19.96
C PRO A 310 -1.81 9.18 -19.27
N GLU A 311 -2.61 10.20 -19.61
CA GLU A 311 -2.57 11.51 -18.96
C GLU A 311 -2.87 11.47 -17.47
N ASN A 312 -3.84 10.66 -17.04
CA ASN A 312 -4.19 10.50 -15.62
C ASN A 312 -3.13 9.68 -14.87
N ALA A 313 -2.55 8.69 -15.55
CA ALA A 313 -1.43 7.92 -15.02
C ALA A 313 -0.21 8.80 -14.75
N LEU A 314 0.16 9.68 -15.70
CA LEU A 314 1.27 10.63 -15.52
C LEU A 314 1.02 11.59 -14.37
N ARG A 315 -0.18 12.17 -14.28
CA ARG A 315 -0.54 13.08 -13.18
C ARG A 315 -0.46 12.41 -11.81
N ASN A 316 -0.92 11.17 -11.72
CA ASN A 316 -0.76 10.40 -10.48
C ASN A 316 0.72 10.16 -10.16
N MET A 317 1.55 9.81 -11.14
CA MET A 317 2.98 9.59 -10.93
C MET A 317 3.67 10.86 -10.43
N ASP A 318 3.35 12.00 -11.02
CA ASP A 318 3.93 13.31 -10.65
C ASP A 318 3.51 13.73 -9.24
N GLU A 319 2.26 13.47 -8.83
CA GLU A 319 1.75 13.86 -7.51
C GLU A 319 2.26 12.96 -6.38
N ILE A 320 2.31 11.64 -6.62
CA ILE A 320 2.53 10.67 -5.52
C ILE A 320 3.92 10.00 -5.55
N GLY A 321 4.72 10.20 -6.60
CA GLY A 321 6.06 9.61 -6.74
C GLY A 321 6.07 8.11 -7.06
N TYR A 322 4.92 7.46 -7.24
CA TYR A 322 4.83 6.02 -7.53
C TYR A 322 4.69 5.74 -9.02
N VAL A 323 5.14 4.55 -9.44
CA VAL A 323 5.10 4.15 -10.84
C VAL A 323 3.76 3.57 -11.21
N SER A 324 3.11 4.14 -12.23
CA SER A 324 1.86 3.61 -12.76
C SER A 324 2.08 2.27 -13.47
N ALA A 325 1.07 1.42 -13.38
CA ALA A 325 0.98 0.19 -14.18
C ALA A 325 0.72 0.45 -15.69
N ILE A 326 0.42 1.70 -16.04
CA ILE A 326 0.19 2.10 -17.44
C ILE A 326 1.52 2.24 -18.15
N GLY A 327 1.62 1.63 -19.33
CA GLY A 327 2.80 1.66 -20.19
C GLY A 327 2.50 2.36 -21.53
N GLY A 328 3.41 2.17 -22.46
CA GLY A 328 3.26 2.67 -23.80
C GLY A 328 4.15 3.84 -24.16
N PRO A 329 4.10 4.29 -25.44
CA PRO A 329 5.03 5.31 -25.95
C PRO A 329 4.90 6.66 -25.23
N GLU A 330 3.70 7.05 -24.83
CA GLU A 330 3.45 8.34 -24.16
C GLU A 330 4.10 8.37 -22.77
N ILE A 331 3.95 7.29 -21.99
CA ILE A 331 4.57 7.17 -20.69
C ILE A 331 6.09 7.14 -20.84
N LEU A 332 6.62 6.30 -21.76
CA LEU A 332 8.06 6.24 -21.98
C LEU A 332 8.64 7.59 -22.38
N ALA A 333 7.96 8.32 -23.28
CA ALA A 333 8.42 9.63 -23.71
C ALA A 333 8.44 10.67 -22.57
N ALA A 334 7.41 10.66 -21.72
CA ALA A 334 7.32 11.55 -20.55
C ALA A 334 8.37 11.22 -19.48
N GLN A 335 8.74 9.94 -19.35
CA GLN A 335 9.70 9.47 -18.34
C GLN A 335 11.16 9.44 -18.81
N THR A 336 11.43 9.78 -20.10
CA THR A 336 12.80 9.77 -20.64
C THR A 336 13.46 11.13 -20.51
N ASP A 337 14.60 11.18 -19.80
CA ASP A 337 15.46 12.34 -19.70
C ASP A 337 16.95 11.96 -19.80
N SER A 338 17.53 12.13 -20.98
CA SER A 338 18.96 11.83 -21.24
C SER A 338 19.93 12.83 -20.61
N THR A 339 19.44 13.89 -19.97
CA THR A 339 20.27 14.85 -19.24
C THR A 339 20.39 14.52 -17.76
N ALA A 340 19.39 13.80 -17.23
CA ALA A 340 19.29 13.42 -15.83
C ALA A 340 19.71 11.97 -15.55
N PHE A 341 19.44 11.05 -16.49
CA PHE A 341 19.59 9.61 -16.26
C PHE A 341 20.50 8.92 -17.27
N GLU A 342 21.26 7.95 -16.78
CA GLU A 342 22.00 7.00 -17.62
C GLU A 342 21.03 5.98 -18.25
N PRO A 343 21.43 5.31 -19.36
CA PRO A 343 20.58 4.27 -19.95
C PRO A 343 20.38 3.04 -19.07
N GLU A 344 19.11 2.66 -18.85
CA GLU A 344 18.69 1.47 -18.12
C GLU A 344 17.93 0.49 -19.03
N ASP A 345 17.97 -0.81 -18.73
CA ASP A 345 17.15 -1.80 -19.45
C ASP A 345 15.77 -1.95 -18.79
N ALA A 346 14.81 -1.15 -19.25
CA ALA A 346 13.40 -1.25 -18.88
C ALA A 346 12.57 -2.00 -19.95
N SER A 347 13.20 -2.85 -20.75
CA SER A 347 12.51 -3.61 -21.79
C SER A 347 11.45 -4.57 -21.28
N TYR A 348 11.54 -5.02 -20.03
CA TYR A 348 10.49 -5.81 -19.35
C TYR A 348 9.16 -5.05 -19.30
N PHE A 349 9.19 -3.71 -19.16
CA PHE A 349 8.01 -2.86 -19.03
C PHE A 349 7.57 -2.24 -20.36
N PHE A 350 8.50 -1.67 -21.11
CA PHE A 350 8.25 -0.92 -22.35
C PHE A 350 8.57 -1.69 -23.65
N GLY A 351 8.97 -2.95 -23.55
CA GLY A 351 9.42 -3.73 -24.69
C GLY A 351 10.75 -3.19 -25.27
N GLU A 352 11.01 -3.42 -26.56
CA GLU A 352 12.27 -2.99 -27.20
C GLU A 352 12.55 -1.47 -27.08
N ALA A 353 11.51 -0.65 -27.01
CA ALA A 353 11.66 0.80 -26.85
C ALA A 353 12.25 1.19 -25.48
N GLY A 354 12.08 0.35 -24.46
CA GLY A 354 12.66 0.55 -23.14
C GLY A 354 14.08 0.03 -22.98
N ARG A 355 14.64 -0.63 -24.01
CA ARG A 355 16.03 -1.09 -23.97
C ARG A 355 16.99 0.11 -24.06
N ALA A 356 17.84 0.29 -23.08
CA ALA A 356 18.73 1.45 -22.93
C ALA A 356 17.98 2.79 -22.94
N ALA A 357 16.85 2.88 -22.27
CA ALA A 357 16.12 4.13 -22.05
C ALA A 357 16.78 4.94 -20.92
N CYS A 358 16.97 6.25 -21.13
CA CYS A 358 17.45 7.16 -20.09
C CYS A 358 16.27 7.53 -19.19
N ILE A 359 15.97 6.67 -18.23
CA ILE A 359 14.82 6.80 -17.31
C ILE A 359 15.28 6.67 -15.87
N ASN A 360 14.44 7.16 -14.95
CA ASN A 360 14.73 7.12 -13.53
C ASN A 360 14.83 5.67 -13.00
N PRO A 361 16.01 5.22 -12.52
CA PRO A 361 16.21 3.84 -12.06
C PRO A 361 15.54 3.52 -10.72
N VAL A 362 15.07 4.52 -9.99
CA VAL A 362 14.25 4.32 -8.77
C VAL A 362 12.84 3.87 -9.16
N MET A 363 12.29 4.49 -10.21
CA MET A 363 10.96 4.19 -10.74
C MET A 363 10.98 2.95 -11.65
N TYR A 364 11.92 2.86 -12.56
CA TYR A 364 12.06 1.76 -13.52
C TYR A 364 13.45 1.11 -13.39
N PRO A 365 13.64 0.25 -12.38
CA PRO A 365 14.93 -0.40 -12.15
C PRO A 365 15.35 -1.26 -13.35
N ASP A 366 16.65 -1.38 -13.58
CA ASP A 366 17.21 -2.26 -14.62
C ASP A 366 16.66 -3.69 -14.53
N ALA A 367 16.44 -4.32 -15.68
CA ALA A 367 15.89 -5.67 -15.79
C ALA A 367 16.63 -6.70 -14.91
N SER A 368 17.94 -6.54 -14.71
CA SER A 368 18.74 -7.40 -13.83
C SER A 368 18.40 -7.23 -12.35
N ILE A 369 17.88 -6.08 -11.94
CA ILE A 369 17.38 -5.83 -10.58
C ILE A 369 16.02 -6.53 -10.42
N ILE A 370 15.11 -6.33 -11.37
CA ILE A 370 13.78 -6.98 -11.37
C ILE A 370 13.93 -8.50 -11.33
N ALA A 371 14.88 -9.08 -12.07
CA ALA A 371 15.13 -10.52 -12.07
C ALA A 371 15.58 -11.08 -10.70
N ARG A 372 15.97 -10.25 -9.76
CA ARG A 372 16.35 -10.63 -8.39
C ARG A 372 15.22 -10.40 -7.37
N CYS A 373 14.07 -9.93 -7.80
CA CYS A 373 12.94 -9.65 -6.94
C CYS A 373 11.86 -10.72 -7.09
N GLY A 374 11.18 -11.04 -5.98
CA GLY A 374 9.99 -11.87 -5.98
C GLY A 374 8.74 -11.03 -5.74
N MET A 375 7.57 -11.60 -5.95
CA MET A 375 6.26 -10.99 -5.67
C MET A 375 5.70 -11.56 -4.36
N MET A 376 5.02 -10.73 -3.58
CA MET A 376 4.35 -11.21 -2.35
C MET A 376 3.16 -12.11 -2.68
N HIS A 377 2.90 -13.05 -1.77
CA HIS A 377 1.75 -13.95 -1.84
C HIS A 377 1.01 -14.02 -0.50
N ASP A 378 -0.24 -14.48 -0.54
CA ASP A 378 -1.00 -14.72 0.67
C ASP A 378 -0.53 -16.03 1.34
N ASN A 379 -0.02 -15.91 2.56
CA ASN A 379 0.45 -17.06 3.36
C ASN A 379 -0.68 -17.76 4.13
N GLY A 380 -1.96 -17.43 3.87
CA GLY A 380 -3.11 -18.05 4.50
C GLY A 380 -3.05 -18.01 6.03
N ASP A 381 -3.28 -19.17 6.66
CA ASP A 381 -3.28 -19.32 8.12
C ASP A 381 -1.91 -19.04 8.76
N ARG A 382 -0.83 -19.06 7.98
CA ARG A 382 0.52 -18.76 8.47
C ARG A 382 0.77 -17.26 8.67
N THR A 383 -0.14 -16.40 8.21
CA THR A 383 -0.08 -14.94 8.44
C THR A 383 0.03 -14.59 9.92
N GLU A 384 -0.70 -15.29 10.80
CA GLU A 384 -0.62 -15.06 12.25
C GLU A 384 0.78 -15.36 12.82
N ASN A 385 1.47 -16.39 12.29
CA ASN A 385 2.84 -16.70 12.70
C ASN A 385 3.83 -15.61 12.28
N LEU A 386 3.66 -15.05 11.10
CA LEU A 386 4.46 -13.91 10.61
C LEU A 386 4.24 -12.67 11.48
N LEU A 387 2.99 -12.33 11.79
CA LEU A 387 2.64 -11.22 12.69
C LEU A 387 3.20 -11.43 14.10
N ALA A 388 3.14 -12.64 14.63
CA ALA A 388 3.71 -12.97 15.93
C ALA A 388 5.25 -12.82 15.94
N MET A 389 5.92 -13.25 14.88
CA MET A 389 7.36 -13.02 14.69
C MET A 389 7.67 -11.53 14.65
N TRP A 390 6.93 -10.75 13.86
CA TRP A 390 7.10 -9.31 13.73
C TRP A 390 6.96 -8.58 15.05
N SER A 391 5.91 -8.91 15.84
CA SER A 391 5.71 -8.39 17.18
C SER A 391 6.88 -8.71 18.15
N ARG A 392 7.44 -9.93 18.08
CA ARG A 392 8.60 -10.28 18.91
C ARG A 392 9.84 -9.47 18.55
N VAL A 393 10.09 -9.26 17.26
CA VAL A 393 11.23 -8.47 16.77
C VAL A 393 11.11 -7.01 17.22
N LYS A 394 9.93 -6.41 17.06
CA LYS A 394 9.69 -5.02 17.45
C LYS A 394 9.67 -4.79 18.98
N GLY A 395 9.54 -5.84 19.75
CA GLY A 395 9.40 -5.74 21.22
C GLY A 395 7.96 -5.44 21.68
N ASP A 396 6.99 -5.51 20.79
CA ASP A 396 5.55 -5.37 21.11
C ASP A 396 5.00 -6.64 21.79
N SER A 397 5.83 -7.31 22.59
CA SER A 397 5.42 -8.52 23.30
C SER A 397 4.32 -8.21 24.32
N ALA A 398 3.53 -9.21 24.70
CA ALA A 398 2.40 -9.16 25.65
C ALA A 398 2.66 -8.40 26.96
N THR A 399 3.92 -8.08 27.26
CA THR A 399 4.35 -7.24 28.40
C THR A 399 3.84 -5.80 28.30
N GLY A 400 3.83 -5.21 27.10
CA GLY A 400 3.27 -3.86 26.89
C GLY A 400 1.76 -3.83 27.08
N MET A 401 1.06 -4.81 26.53
CA MET A 401 -0.40 -4.93 26.69
C MET A 401 -0.77 -5.24 28.15
N THR A 402 0.00 -6.10 28.84
CA THR A 402 -0.16 -6.39 30.26
C THR A 402 0.06 -5.13 31.11
N TYR A 403 1.05 -4.29 30.75
CA TYR A 403 1.30 -3.03 31.44
C TYR A 403 0.14 -2.05 31.26
N ILE A 404 -0.40 -1.91 30.03
CA ILE A 404 -1.58 -1.08 29.74
C ILE A 404 -2.80 -1.58 30.52
N ILE A 405 -3.03 -2.89 30.56
CA ILE A 405 -4.13 -3.49 31.34
C ILE A 405 -3.96 -3.21 32.83
N VAL A 406 -2.77 -3.40 33.39
CA VAL A 406 -2.47 -3.13 34.82
C VAL A 406 -2.68 -1.66 35.14
N VAL A 407 -2.19 -0.73 34.30
CA VAL A 407 -2.38 0.71 34.50
C VAL A 407 -3.85 1.09 34.37
N SER A 408 -4.59 0.52 33.43
CA SER A 408 -6.03 0.77 33.25
C SER A 408 -6.85 0.27 34.44
N VAL A 409 -6.52 -0.92 34.99
CA VAL A 409 -7.16 -1.48 36.17
C VAL A 409 -6.84 -0.63 37.40
N ALA A 410 -5.58 -0.22 37.61
CA ALA A 410 -5.18 0.66 38.70
C ALA A 410 -5.93 2.01 38.64
N PHE A 411 -6.05 2.60 37.44
CA PHE A 411 -6.79 3.84 37.22
C PHE A 411 -8.29 3.68 37.56
N ALA A 412 -8.91 2.57 37.15
CA ALA A 412 -10.30 2.26 37.45
C ALA A 412 -10.52 2.10 38.96
N LEU A 413 -9.60 1.43 39.66
CA LEU A 413 -9.65 1.29 41.14
C LEU A 413 -9.55 2.63 41.85
N VAL A 414 -8.65 3.53 41.41
CA VAL A 414 -8.52 4.89 41.94
C VAL A 414 -9.81 5.68 41.71
N LEU A 415 -10.42 5.58 40.54
CA LEU A 415 -11.69 6.23 40.23
C LEU A 415 -12.83 5.73 41.15
N LEU A 416 -12.94 4.42 41.32
CA LEU A 416 -13.92 3.81 42.24
C LEU A 416 -13.70 4.24 43.70
N TYR A 417 -12.44 4.33 44.12
CA TYR A 417 -12.10 4.86 45.46
C TYR A 417 -12.56 6.31 45.63
N LEU A 418 -12.26 7.18 44.67
CA LEU A 418 -12.67 8.59 44.72
C LEU A 418 -14.19 8.76 44.69
N ILE A 419 -14.91 7.94 43.95
CA ILE A 419 -16.38 7.93 43.95
C ILE A 419 -16.91 7.48 45.32
N SER A 420 -16.29 6.48 45.91
CA SER A 420 -16.68 5.98 47.25
C SER A 420 -16.47 7.03 48.35
N VAL A 421 -15.35 7.76 48.31
CA VAL A 421 -15.03 8.86 49.25
C VAL A 421 -16.02 10.01 49.04
N ARG A 422 -16.35 10.39 47.82
CA ARG A 422 -17.38 11.41 47.52
C ARG A 422 -18.77 11.01 48.04
N LYS A 423 -19.16 9.73 47.91
CA LYS A 423 -20.43 9.21 48.48
C LYS A 423 -20.43 9.25 50.01
N LYS A 424 -19.31 8.91 50.68
CA LYS A 424 -19.18 9.00 52.14
C LYS A 424 -19.28 10.44 52.62
N ASN A 425 -18.64 11.39 51.96
CA ASN A 425 -18.68 12.81 52.34
C ASN A 425 -20.08 13.42 52.15
N LYS A 426 -20.81 13.05 51.06
CA LYS A 426 -22.22 13.49 50.90
C LYS A 426 -23.17 12.93 51.94
N LYS A 427 -22.90 11.74 52.51
CA LYS A 427 -23.69 11.18 53.64
C LYS A 427 -23.39 11.88 54.96
N LYS A 428 -22.17 12.40 55.17
CA LYS A 428 -21.81 13.15 56.40
C LYS A 428 -22.42 14.58 56.45
N HIS A 429 -22.68 15.20 55.29
CA HIS A 429 -23.31 16.53 55.22
C HIS A 429 -24.85 16.48 55.23
N ARG A 430 -25.48 15.30 55.24
CA ARG A 430 -26.93 15.10 55.32
C ARG A 430 -27.41 14.60 56.72
N ARG A 431 -26.50 14.48 57.67
CA ARG A 431 -26.80 14.30 59.11
C ARG A 431 -26.39 15.57 59.86
#